data_258d9539c4cd5f9d692a96f2a5b7840a
#
_entry.id   258d9539c4cd5f9d692a96f2a5b7840a
#
_cell.length_a   1.000
_cell.length_b   1.000
_cell.length_c   1.000
_cell.angle_alpha   90.00
_cell.angle_beta   90.00
_cell.angle_gamma   90.00
#
_symmetry.space_group_name_H-M   'P 1'
#
loop_
_entity.id
_entity.type
_entity.pdbx_description
1 polymer ?
#
loop_
_entity_poly.entity_id
_entity_poly.type
_entity_poly.pdbx_seq_one_letter_code
_entity_poly.pdbx_strand_id
1 'polypeptide(L)'
;MGLLLNTLSPAVLYEEMAKSTYFVDKTAFIGQMLQRIGTNGKYVCITRPRRFGKTVMANMLGAFLTKSAATAKLFAQLKIGRDAEAMQHINQYNVIYIDFSRTSSNDYQSYIDNIAEALKNDLHKAYPDVDYRAAGGVAEDLERITAATGERFIFIFDEWDAIFHAAFISEDDRKKYLLFLKDLLKDRVYVQLAYMTGVLPISKYTSGSELNTFAEYNMATMSLYSDVFGFNDTEVDALFAKYQALTAQSQVTREGLKIWYDGYHTAAGNLLYNPRSVVMALQNNQLYNYWTSSGPYDELFYYIRNNVTAVRDDLALMAAGERIPLKIQEYAAMLLELNTKQQIFSAMVVYGLLTYENGKVFIPNKELMDKFNELLLNKDSLGYVHQLAVKSEAMLQATLKGDTATMSRILEFAHNTETPLLAYNNETELAAIVNLIYLAARDRYNVQREDKAGTGYVDFIFYPYQENDDCLILELKVDHTPEEAIEQIKRRQYALKFAGTLGDGSKRYKGRILAVGIGYSKKTKQHRCKVEVLQK
;
A
#
# COMPACT_ATOMS: atom_id res chain seq x y z
N MET A 1 21.33 -30.76 0.21
CA MET A 1 20.73 -29.52 -0.33
C MET A 1 19.62 -29.93 -1.27
N GLY A 2 18.40 -29.46 -1.00
CA GLY A 2 17.22 -29.77 -1.81
C GLY A 2 16.68 -28.56 -2.55
N LEU A 3 15.57 -28.78 -3.24
CA LEU A 3 14.80 -27.72 -3.89
C LEU A 3 14.05 -26.86 -2.87
N LEU A 4 13.52 -27.48 -1.81
CA LEU A 4 12.72 -26.86 -0.75
C LEU A 4 13.39 -27.00 0.63
N LEU A 5 13.97 -28.17 0.92
CA LEU A 5 14.68 -28.41 2.17
C LEU A 5 16.12 -27.89 2.10
N ASN A 6 16.45 -26.95 2.98
CA ASN A 6 17.78 -26.36 3.08
C ASN A 6 18.27 -25.78 1.73
N THR A 7 17.36 -25.17 0.96
CA THR A 7 17.67 -24.53 -0.33
C THR A 7 18.53 -23.28 -0.13
N LEU A 8 19.45 -23.02 -1.06
CA LEU A 8 20.27 -21.80 -1.05
C LEU A 8 19.62 -20.60 -1.72
N SER A 9 18.48 -20.79 -2.39
CA SER A 9 17.81 -19.69 -3.11
C SER A 9 17.59 -18.44 -2.25
N PRO A 10 17.10 -18.53 -0.99
CA PRO A 10 16.97 -17.35 -0.14
C PRO A 10 18.29 -16.65 0.16
N ALA A 11 19.37 -17.41 0.35
CA ALA A 11 20.69 -16.85 0.64
C ALA A 11 21.25 -16.04 -0.54
N VAL A 12 21.14 -16.59 -1.76
CA VAL A 12 21.57 -15.91 -2.98
C VAL A 12 20.76 -14.63 -3.21
N LEU A 13 19.43 -14.74 -3.15
CA LEU A 13 18.54 -13.59 -3.39
C LEU A 13 18.69 -12.49 -2.34
N TYR A 14 18.90 -12.86 -1.07
CA TYR A 14 19.13 -11.87 -0.02
C TYR A 14 20.51 -11.20 -0.14
N GLU A 15 21.55 -11.94 -0.51
CA GLU A 15 22.88 -11.38 -0.76
C GLU A 15 22.87 -10.38 -1.93
N GLU A 16 22.16 -10.70 -3.02
CA GLU A 16 21.94 -9.77 -4.15
C GLU A 16 21.22 -8.49 -3.68
N MET A 17 20.17 -8.64 -2.86
CA MET A 17 19.44 -7.51 -2.30
C MET A 17 20.33 -6.66 -1.39
N ALA A 18 21.13 -7.27 -0.52
CA ALA A 18 22.02 -6.57 0.40
C ALA A 18 23.13 -5.77 -0.31
N LYS A 19 23.50 -6.19 -1.53
CA LYS A 19 24.46 -5.48 -2.40
C LYS A 19 23.82 -4.33 -3.18
N SER A 20 22.49 -4.19 -3.16
CA SER A 20 21.81 -3.14 -3.91
C SER A 20 22.14 -1.74 -3.39
N THR A 21 22.18 -0.75 -4.30
CA THR A 21 22.54 0.63 -3.94
C THR A 21 21.65 1.21 -2.86
N TYR A 22 20.34 0.94 -2.93
CA TYR A 22 19.35 1.50 -2.00
C TYR A 22 18.81 0.42 -1.05
N PHE A 23 19.72 -0.38 -0.47
CA PHE A 23 19.39 -1.37 0.54
C PHE A 23 19.10 -0.73 1.91
N VAL A 24 18.05 -1.19 2.58
CA VAL A 24 17.71 -0.85 3.97
C VAL A 24 17.82 -2.10 4.83
N ASP A 25 18.66 -2.04 5.84
CA ASP A 25 18.91 -3.15 6.75
C ASP A 25 17.77 -3.31 7.78
N LYS A 26 17.02 -4.39 7.66
CA LYS A 26 15.93 -4.80 8.56
C LYS A 26 16.28 -6.04 9.41
N THR A 27 17.56 -6.42 9.47
CA THR A 27 18.00 -7.69 10.11
C THR A 27 17.71 -7.77 11.61
N ALA A 28 17.42 -6.65 12.29
CA ALA A 28 16.95 -6.67 13.67
C ALA A 28 15.66 -7.52 13.88
N PHE A 29 14.85 -7.70 12.83
CA PHE A 29 13.67 -8.56 12.88
C PHE A 29 14.00 -10.04 13.10
N ILE A 30 15.20 -10.50 12.72
CA ILE A 30 15.66 -11.86 12.96
C ILE A 30 15.65 -12.17 14.46
N GLY A 31 16.17 -11.27 15.30
CA GLY A 31 16.18 -11.43 16.77
C GLY A 31 14.76 -11.63 17.33
N GLN A 32 13.77 -10.93 16.79
CA GLN A 32 12.37 -11.09 17.19
C GLN A 32 11.80 -12.47 16.78
N MET A 33 12.21 -13.01 15.64
CA MET A 33 11.78 -14.34 15.18
C MET A 33 12.49 -15.47 15.94
N LEU A 34 13.75 -15.30 16.30
CA LEU A 34 14.50 -16.25 17.13
C LEU A 34 13.79 -16.50 18.47
N GLN A 35 13.23 -15.47 19.09
CA GLN A 35 12.45 -15.60 20.35
C GLN A 35 11.16 -16.42 20.20
N ARG A 36 10.69 -16.69 18.98
CA ARG A 36 9.52 -17.51 18.70
C ARG A 36 9.84 -18.99 18.52
N ILE A 37 11.08 -19.32 18.18
CA ILE A 37 11.50 -20.71 17.90
C ILE A 37 11.25 -21.59 19.11
N GLY A 38 10.53 -22.70 18.93
CA GLY A 38 10.24 -23.69 19.97
C GLY A 38 9.24 -23.24 21.04
N THR A 39 8.61 -22.10 20.91
CA THR A 39 7.60 -21.57 21.84
C THR A 39 6.16 -21.78 21.33
N ASN A 40 5.16 -21.50 22.17
CA ASN A 40 3.76 -21.50 21.74
C ASN A 40 3.45 -20.40 20.70
N GLY A 41 4.28 -19.36 20.61
CA GLY A 41 4.17 -18.29 19.62
C GLY A 41 4.88 -18.57 18.28
N LYS A 42 5.22 -19.82 17.99
CA LYS A 42 5.98 -20.23 16.80
C LYS A 42 5.23 -20.10 15.46
N TYR A 43 3.95 -19.89 15.47
CA TYR A 43 3.13 -19.74 14.26
C TYR A 43 2.89 -18.26 13.95
N VAL A 44 3.61 -17.71 13.00
CA VAL A 44 3.61 -16.28 12.66
C VAL A 44 3.17 -16.10 11.21
N CYS A 45 2.09 -15.34 11.00
CA CYS A 45 1.65 -14.94 9.67
C CYS A 45 1.75 -13.42 9.53
N ILE A 46 2.52 -12.95 8.56
CA ILE A 46 2.69 -11.53 8.27
C ILE A 46 1.91 -11.18 7.01
N THR A 47 0.90 -10.33 7.14
CA THR A 47 0.14 -9.84 6.00
C THR A 47 0.46 -8.37 5.73
N ARG A 48 0.86 -8.08 4.49
CA ARG A 48 1.22 -6.73 4.03
C ARG A 48 0.78 -6.55 2.58
N PRO A 49 0.50 -5.33 2.17
CA PRO A 49 0.29 -5.03 0.77
C PRO A 49 1.44 -5.52 -0.11
N ARG A 50 1.20 -5.63 -1.40
CA ARG A 50 2.28 -5.96 -2.36
C ARG A 50 3.37 -4.89 -2.31
N ARG A 51 4.63 -5.30 -2.55
CA ARG A 51 5.83 -4.43 -2.61
C ARG A 51 6.29 -3.83 -1.27
N PHE A 52 5.77 -4.30 -0.14
CA PHE A 52 6.21 -3.91 1.21
C PHE A 52 7.38 -4.73 1.75
N GLY A 53 8.06 -5.52 0.92
CA GLY A 53 9.29 -6.23 1.29
C GLY A 53 9.09 -7.61 1.92
N LYS A 54 7.88 -8.23 1.84
CA LYS A 54 7.59 -9.57 2.41
C LYS A 54 8.61 -10.63 1.97
N THR A 55 8.78 -10.81 0.67
CA THR A 55 9.72 -11.77 0.08
C THR A 55 11.17 -11.50 0.49
N VAL A 56 11.56 -10.22 0.60
CA VAL A 56 12.92 -9.87 1.07
C VAL A 56 13.13 -10.33 2.51
N MET A 57 12.12 -10.16 3.38
CA MET A 57 12.18 -10.62 4.78
C MET A 57 12.15 -12.15 4.89
N ALA A 58 11.36 -12.84 4.07
CA ALA A 58 11.37 -14.30 4.00
C ALA A 58 12.73 -14.82 3.54
N ASN A 59 13.33 -14.24 2.50
CA ASN A 59 14.67 -14.56 2.04
C ASN A 59 15.74 -14.26 3.10
N MET A 60 15.63 -13.16 3.84
CA MET A 60 16.51 -12.80 4.95
C MET A 60 16.50 -13.88 6.05
N LEU A 61 15.30 -14.30 6.48
CA LEU A 61 15.16 -15.37 7.48
C LEU A 61 15.70 -16.69 6.95
N GLY A 62 15.39 -17.07 5.71
CA GLY A 62 15.93 -18.25 5.06
C GLY A 62 17.45 -18.23 4.96
N ALA A 63 18.02 -17.10 4.53
CA ALA A 63 19.48 -16.91 4.45
C ALA A 63 20.18 -17.04 5.80
N PHE A 64 19.56 -16.50 6.87
CA PHE A 64 20.13 -16.53 8.21
C PHE A 64 20.01 -17.92 8.86
N LEU A 65 18.85 -18.57 8.74
CA LEU A 65 18.54 -19.77 9.53
C LEU A 65 19.04 -21.07 8.88
N THR A 66 19.07 -21.15 7.53
CA THR A 66 19.34 -22.40 6.81
C THR A 66 20.74 -22.93 7.07
N LYS A 67 20.86 -24.15 7.60
CA LYS A 67 22.14 -24.77 7.99
C LYS A 67 23.12 -25.03 6.83
N SER A 68 22.63 -25.10 5.59
CA SER A 68 23.48 -25.25 4.41
C SER A 68 23.97 -23.94 3.82
N ALA A 69 23.48 -22.79 4.32
CA ALA A 69 23.90 -21.48 3.87
C ALA A 69 25.20 -21.04 4.56
N ALA A 70 26.10 -20.40 3.84
CA ALA A 70 27.36 -19.92 4.39
C ALA A 70 27.35 -18.37 4.47
N THR A 71 26.36 -17.81 5.20
CA THR A 71 26.04 -16.37 5.17
C THR A 71 26.59 -15.59 6.37
N ALA A 72 27.37 -16.21 7.27
CA ALA A 72 27.88 -15.57 8.47
C ALA A 72 28.66 -14.26 8.20
N LYS A 73 29.46 -14.20 7.14
CA LYS A 73 30.19 -12.99 6.76
C LYS A 73 29.26 -11.84 6.31
N LEU A 74 28.17 -12.17 5.63
CA LEU A 74 27.16 -11.20 5.19
C LEU A 74 26.47 -10.59 6.41
N PHE A 75 25.92 -11.41 7.31
CA PHE A 75 25.18 -10.93 8.46
C PHE A 75 26.05 -10.24 9.53
N ALA A 76 27.32 -10.60 9.65
CA ALA A 76 28.26 -9.92 10.53
C ALA A 76 28.43 -8.41 10.21
N GLN A 77 28.17 -8.00 8.99
CA GLN A 77 28.25 -6.59 8.54
C GLN A 77 26.93 -5.83 8.73
N LEU A 78 25.83 -6.52 9.03
CA LEU A 78 24.49 -5.97 9.18
C LEU A 78 24.14 -5.72 10.66
N LYS A 79 22.99 -5.08 10.93
CA LYS A 79 22.58 -4.72 12.29
C LYS A 79 22.56 -5.92 13.24
N ILE A 80 22.09 -7.08 12.77
CA ILE A 80 22.04 -8.32 13.56
C ILE A 80 23.44 -8.83 13.97
N GLY A 81 24.47 -8.51 13.21
CA GLY A 81 25.85 -8.89 13.53
C GLY A 81 26.39 -8.32 14.85
N ARG A 82 25.70 -7.30 15.40
CA ARG A 82 26.00 -6.73 16.73
C ARG A 82 25.36 -7.50 17.88
N ASP A 83 24.45 -8.42 17.58
CA ASP A 83 23.79 -9.27 18.54
C ASP A 83 24.50 -10.64 18.60
N ALA A 84 25.38 -10.80 19.57
CA ALA A 84 26.20 -12.00 19.72
C ALA A 84 25.37 -13.27 20.04
N GLU A 85 24.22 -13.10 20.71
CA GLU A 85 23.30 -14.21 21.00
C GLU A 85 22.61 -14.67 19.74
N ALA A 86 22.04 -13.71 18.98
CA ALA A 86 21.41 -14.01 17.70
C ALA A 86 22.39 -14.68 16.71
N MET A 87 23.64 -14.23 16.66
CA MET A 87 24.65 -14.78 15.77
C MET A 87 25.04 -16.23 16.08
N GLN A 88 24.74 -16.77 17.28
CA GLN A 88 24.91 -18.19 17.57
C GLN A 88 23.92 -19.09 16.83
N HIS A 89 22.80 -18.51 16.39
CA HIS A 89 21.74 -19.20 15.64
C HIS A 89 21.97 -19.21 14.12
N ILE A 90 23.00 -18.51 13.62
CA ILE A 90 23.21 -18.41 12.18
C ILE A 90 23.55 -19.77 11.57
N ASN A 91 22.84 -20.11 10.50
CA ASN A 91 23.02 -21.35 9.73
C ASN A 91 22.92 -22.66 10.59
N GLN A 92 21.99 -22.68 11.56
CA GLN A 92 21.86 -23.82 12.50
C GLN A 92 20.61 -24.68 12.24
N TYR A 93 19.69 -24.29 11.40
CA TYR A 93 18.36 -24.90 11.33
C TYR A 93 18.10 -25.64 10.02
N ASN A 94 17.29 -26.73 10.10
CA ASN A 94 16.66 -27.30 8.93
C ASN A 94 15.49 -26.40 8.49
N VAL A 95 15.60 -25.79 7.34
CA VAL A 95 14.60 -24.84 6.81
C VAL A 95 13.91 -25.44 5.60
N ILE A 96 12.60 -25.53 5.64
CA ILE A 96 11.73 -25.80 4.49
C ILE A 96 11.21 -24.45 3.99
N TYR A 97 11.69 -24.04 2.82
CA TYR A 97 11.34 -22.78 2.20
C TYR A 97 10.46 -23.03 0.95
N ILE A 98 9.25 -22.48 0.96
CA ILE A 98 8.31 -22.59 -0.18
C ILE A 98 7.83 -21.20 -0.56
N ASP A 99 8.07 -20.82 -1.81
CA ASP A 99 7.46 -19.68 -2.45
C ASP A 99 6.29 -20.20 -3.32
N PHE A 100 5.08 -20.03 -2.82
CA PHE A 100 3.87 -20.54 -3.46
C PHE A 100 3.56 -19.87 -4.80
N SER A 101 4.10 -18.69 -5.08
CA SER A 101 3.91 -18.00 -6.34
C SER A 101 4.70 -18.60 -7.51
N ARG A 102 5.72 -19.42 -7.21
CA ARG A 102 6.62 -20.02 -8.22
C ARG A 102 6.10 -21.34 -8.78
N THR A 103 5.14 -21.96 -8.13
CA THR A 103 4.60 -23.24 -8.59
C THR A 103 3.65 -22.99 -9.75
N SER A 104 4.09 -23.33 -10.97
CA SER A 104 3.23 -23.30 -12.16
C SER A 104 2.43 -24.58 -12.26
N SER A 105 1.13 -24.47 -12.45
CA SER A 105 0.22 -25.60 -12.67
C SER A 105 -1.06 -25.11 -13.37
N ASN A 106 -1.77 -26.05 -13.98
CA ASN A 106 -3.04 -25.77 -14.64
C ASN A 106 -4.25 -26.23 -13.83
N ASP A 107 -4.03 -26.92 -12.71
CA ASP A 107 -5.06 -27.42 -11.79
C ASP A 107 -4.51 -27.53 -10.35
N TYR A 108 -5.44 -27.63 -9.41
CA TYR A 108 -5.12 -27.72 -7.98
C TYR A 108 -4.31 -28.97 -7.62
N GLN A 109 -4.69 -30.14 -8.13
CA GLN A 109 -4.03 -31.39 -7.74
C GLN A 109 -2.58 -31.41 -8.15
N SER A 110 -2.28 -31.08 -9.41
CA SER A 110 -0.91 -30.95 -9.90
C SER A 110 -0.11 -29.89 -9.15
N TYR A 111 -0.76 -28.81 -8.72
CA TYR A 111 -0.11 -27.77 -7.93
C TYR A 111 0.41 -28.30 -6.58
N ILE A 112 -0.44 -29.02 -5.86
CA ILE A 112 -0.07 -29.59 -4.54
C ILE A 112 0.88 -30.77 -4.70
N ASP A 113 0.65 -31.65 -5.67
CA ASP A 113 1.50 -32.82 -5.91
C ASP A 113 2.93 -32.42 -6.24
N ASN A 114 3.13 -31.39 -7.07
CA ASN A 114 4.46 -30.87 -7.39
C ASN A 114 5.22 -30.41 -6.14
N ILE A 115 4.55 -29.72 -5.22
CA ILE A 115 5.15 -29.27 -3.95
C ILE A 115 5.46 -30.46 -3.05
N ALA A 116 4.49 -31.36 -2.88
CA ALA A 116 4.62 -32.52 -2.01
C ALA A 116 5.71 -33.48 -2.49
N GLU A 117 5.77 -33.80 -3.79
CA GLU A 117 6.80 -34.66 -4.38
C GLU A 117 8.20 -34.04 -4.26
N ALA A 118 8.35 -32.73 -4.56
CA ALA A 118 9.63 -32.07 -4.41
C ALA A 118 10.12 -32.12 -2.96
N LEU A 119 9.24 -31.89 -1.99
CA LEU A 119 9.60 -31.93 -0.57
C LEU A 119 9.90 -33.36 -0.11
N LYS A 120 9.10 -34.35 -0.51
CA LYS A 120 9.39 -35.78 -0.21
C LYS A 120 10.74 -36.22 -0.75
N ASN A 121 11.05 -35.88 -2.00
CA ASN A 121 12.33 -36.21 -2.63
C ASN A 121 13.51 -35.59 -1.86
N ASP A 122 13.37 -34.34 -1.40
CA ASP A 122 14.39 -33.66 -0.59
C ASP A 122 14.56 -34.35 0.77
N LEU A 123 13.45 -34.70 1.45
CA LEU A 123 13.46 -35.35 2.75
C LEU A 123 14.09 -36.76 2.68
N HIS A 124 13.66 -37.58 1.70
CA HIS A 124 14.21 -38.95 1.54
C HIS A 124 15.70 -38.92 1.17
N LYS A 125 16.14 -37.92 0.39
CA LYS A 125 17.56 -37.75 0.10
C LYS A 125 18.37 -37.27 1.28
N ALA A 126 17.80 -36.42 2.15
CA ALA A 126 18.49 -35.90 3.34
C ALA A 126 18.54 -36.91 4.48
N TYR A 127 17.56 -37.82 4.57
CA TYR A 127 17.40 -38.80 5.65
C TYR A 127 17.17 -40.22 5.11
N PRO A 128 18.12 -40.80 4.35
CA PRO A 128 17.94 -42.06 3.63
C PRO A 128 17.72 -43.28 4.53
N ASP A 129 18.14 -43.20 5.80
CA ASP A 129 18.06 -44.32 6.75
C ASP A 129 16.72 -44.38 7.51
N VAL A 130 15.78 -43.47 7.22
CA VAL A 130 14.45 -43.46 7.84
C VAL A 130 13.52 -44.40 7.08
N ASP A 131 12.75 -45.21 7.82
CA ASP A 131 11.75 -46.11 7.24
C ASP A 131 10.48 -45.32 6.83
N TYR A 132 10.33 -45.07 5.55
CA TYR A 132 9.18 -44.36 4.96
C TYR A 132 8.09 -45.30 4.51
N ARG A 133 6.82 -44.91 4.70
CA ARG A 133 5.71 -45.67 4.11
C ARG A 133 5.54 -45.31 2.64
N ALA A 134 5.35 -46.29 1.78
CA ALA A 134 5.19 -46.12 0.35
C ALA A 134 4.03 -45.15 -0.02
N ALA A 135 2.93 -45.20 0.73
CA ALA A 135 1.77 -44.31 0.56
C ALA A 135 1.69 -43.16 1.59
N GLY A 136 2.80 -42.90 2.33
CA GLY A 136 2.84 -41.84 3.32
C GLY A 136 2.80 -40.45 2.72
N GLY A 137 2.17 -39.48 3.43
CA GLY A 137 2.21 -38.06 3.06
C GLY A 137 3.44 -37.36 3.63
N VAL A 138 3.69 -36.11 3.18
CA VAL A 138 4.81 -35.27 3.66
C VAL A 138 4.81 -35.10 5.18
N ALA A 139 3.65 -34.90 5.80
CA ALA A 139 3.52 -34.75 7.25
C ALA A 139 3.94 -36.01 7.99
N GLU A 140 3.59 -37.21 7.48
CA GLU A 140 4.01 -38.49 8.04
C GLU A 140 5.52 -38.67 7.90
N ASP A 141 6.12 -38.35 6.76
CA ASP A 141 7.56 -38.43 6.55
C ASP A 141 8.33 -37.54 7.55
N LEU A 142 7.85 -36.31 7.78
CA LEU A 142 8.45 -35.41 8.79
C LEU A 142 8.31 -35.93 10.21
N GLU A 143 7.19 -36.56 10.57
CA GLU A 143 7.01 -37.21 11.89
C GLU A 143 8.00 -38.37 12.06
N ARG A 144 8.17 -39.23 11.04
CA ARG A 144 9.10 -40.34 11.06
C ARG A 144 10.56 -39.90 11.19
N ILE A 145 10.95 -38.86 10.45
CA ILE A 145 12.28 -38.25 10.56
C ILE A 145 12.50 -37.76 11.99
N THR A 146 11.55 -36.99 12.53
CA THR A 146 11.66 -36.44 13.88
C THR A 146 11.74 -37.56 14.95
N ALA A 147 10.93 -38.61 14.81
CA ALA A 147 10.95 -39.75 15.72
C ALA A 147 12.29 -40.52 15.65
N ALA A 148 12.88 -40.68 14.48
CA ALA A 148 14.12 -41.42 14.28
C ALA A 148 15.39 -40.62 14.64
N THR A 149 15.38 -39.29 14.41
CA THR A 149 16.60 -38.47 14.47
C THR A 149 16.56 -37.37 15.54
N GLY A 150 15.37 -37.00 16.04
CA GLY A 150 15.17 -35.84 16.89
C GLY A 150 15.20 -34.50 16.13
N GLU A 151 15.42 -34.50 14.81
CA GLU A 151 15.50 -33.30 14.00
C GLU A 151 14.13 -32.62 13.88
N ARG A 152 14.14 -31.29 13.86
CA ARG A 152 12.95 -30.46 13.75
C ARG A 152 13.16 -29.40 12.67
N PHE A 153 12.08 -28.76 12.22
CA PHE A 153 12.11 -27.93 11.01
C PHE A 153 11.52 -26.54 11.25
N ILE A 154 12.10 -25.56 10.57
CA ILE A 154 11.55 -24.22 10.41
C ILE A 154 10.90 -24.15 9.03
N PHE A 155 9.65 -23.70 8.98
CA PHE A 155 8.90 -23.50 7.75
C PHE A 155 8.88 -22.00 7.42
N ILE A 156 9.31 -21.63 6.22
CA ILE A 156 9.21 -20.28 5.68
C ILE A 156 8.39 -20.35 4.41
N PHE A 157 7.18 -19.81 4.46
CA PHE A 157 6.20 -19.83 3.38
C PHE A 157 5.99 -18.41 2.87
N ASP A 158 6.46 -18.14 1.66
CA ASP A 158 6.24 -16.85 1.01
C ASP A 158 5.05 -16.93 0.07
N GLU A 159 4.24 -15.84 0.04
CA GLU A 159 3.02 -15.72 -0.75
C GLU A 159 2.07 -16.92 -0.60
N TRP A 160 1.76 -17.31 0.66
CA TRP A 160 0.90 -18.45 0.99
C TRP A 160 -0.46 -18.40 0.29
N ASP A 161 -0.93 -17.22 -0.02
CA ASP A 161 -2.22 -16.91 -0.66
C ASP A 161 -2.15 -16.81 -2.20
N ALA A 162 -0.99 -17.05 -2.82
CA ALA A 162 -0.82 -16.93 -4.27
C ALA A 162 -1.79 -17.82 -5.06
N ILE A 163 -2.06 -19.03 -4.57
CA ILE A 163 -2.99 -19.97 -5.22
C ILE A 163 -4.41 -19.43 -5.33
N PHE A 164 -4.85 -18.55 -4.39
CA PHE A 164 -6.21 -17.99 -4.42
C PHE A 164 -6.45 -17.04 -5.59
N HIS A 165 -5.38 -16.59 -6.24
CA HIS A 165 -5.43 -15.74 -7.44
C HIS A 165 -5.29 -16.55 -8.74
N ALA A 166 -5.12 -17.88 -8.67
CA ALA A 166 -5.02 -18.71 -9.86
C ALA A 166 -6.40 -18.90 -10.50
N ALA A 167 -6.46 -18.77 -11.84
CA ALA A 167 -7.71 -18.84 -12.58
C ALA A 167 -8.41 -20.23 -12.51
N PHE A 168 -7.64 -21.28 -12.20
CA PHE A 168 -8.14 -22.65 -12.11
C PHE A 168 -8.72 -23.02 -10.74
N ILE A 169 -8.58 -22.17 -9.72
CA ILE A 169 -8.93 -22.52 -8.33
C ILE A 169 -10.43 -22.39 -8.05
N SER A 170 -11.05 -23.45 -7.60
CA SER A 170 -12.44 -23.45 -7.11
C SER A 170 -12.51 -23.16 -5.61
N GLU A 171 -13.72 -22.94 -5.09
CA GLU A 171 -13.93 -22.77 -3.65
C GLU A 171 -13.60 -24.06 -2.87
N ASP A 172 -13.89 -25.24 -3.44
CA ASP A 172 -13.54 -26.52 -2.85
C ASP A 172 -12.03 -26.75 -2.80
N ASP A 173 -11.29 -26.34 -3.84
CA ASP A 173 -9.85 -26.42 -3.87
C ASP A 173 -9.19 -25.51 -2.84
N ARG A 174 -9.76 -24.35 -2.57
CA ARG A 174 -9.31 -23.47 -1.47
C ARG A 174 -9.42 -24.18 -0.12
N LYS A 175 -10.54 -24.85 0.14
CA LYS A 175 -10.72 -25.64 1.37
C LYS A 175 -9.71 -26.77 1.47
N LYS A 176 -9.46 -27.50 0.39
CA LYS A 176 -8.43 -28.56 0.33
C LYS A 176 -7.03 -28.02 0.60
N TYR A 177 -6.69 -26.87 0.05
CA TYR A 177 -5.42 -26.21 0.29
C TYR A 177 -5.23 -25.83 1.76
N LEU A 178 -6.23 -25.27 2.40
CA LEU A 178 -6.18 -24.96 3.84
C LEU A 178 -6.06 -26.22 4.70
N LEU A 179 -6.71 -27.32 4.31
CA LEU A 179 -6.54 -28.60 4.96
C LEU A 179 -5.12 -29.16 4.78
N PHE A 180 -4.53 -29.02 3.59
CA PHE A 180 -3.13 -29.39 3.36
C PHE A 180 -2.19 -28.61 4.27
N LEU A 181 -2.32 -27.28 4.38
CA LEU A 181 -1.51 -26.46 5.29
C LEU A 181 -1.74 -26.81 6.76
N LYS A 182 -2.99 -27.10 7.15
CA LYS A 182 -3.32 -27.56 8.51
C LYS A 182 -2.63 -28.87 8.82
N ASP A 183 -2.74 -29.87 7.95
CA ASP A 183 -2.13 -31.18 8.15
C ASP A 183 -0.63 -31.10 8.25
N LEU A 184 -0.02 -30.23 7.45
CA LEU A 184 1.43 -30.03 7.45
C LEU A 184 1.94 -29.29 8.69
N LEU A 185 1.18 -28.36 9.27
CA LEU A 185 1.75 -27.44 10.27
C LEU A 185 1.11 -27.53 11.66
N LYS A 186 -0.23 -27.78 11.74
CA LYS A 186 -0.95 -27.60 13.00
C LYS A 186 -0.60 -28.69 14.02
N ASP A 187 -0.19 -28.24 15.21
CA ASP A 187 0.08 -29.09 16.39
C ASP A 187 1.16 -30.17 16.13
N ARG A 188 2.06 -29.93 15.18
CA ARG A 188 3.14 -30.87 14.83
C ARG A 188 4.38 -30.64 15.67
N VAL A 189 4.94 -31.73 16.21
CA VAL A 189 6.16 -31.70 17.04
C VAL A 189 7.38 -31.27 16.23
N TYR A 190 7.43 -31.65 14.96
CA TYR A 190 8.55 -31.30 14.08
C TYR A 190 8.61 -29.81 13.72
N VAL A 191 7.57 -29.02 13.99
CA VAL A 191 7.57 -27.57 13.70
C VAL A 191 8.24 -26.81 14.84
N GLN A 192 9.39 -26.17 14.57
CA GLN A 192 10.07 -25.26 15.48
C GLN A 192 9.61 -23.81 15.32
N LEU A 193 9.38 -23.38 14.07
CA LEU A 193 8.84 -22.10 13.68
C LEU A 193 8.08 -22.29 12.35
N ALA A 194 6.93 -21.68 12.22
CA ALA A 194 6.23 -21.52 10.93
C ALA A 194 6.03 -20.03 10.69
N TYR A 195 6.78 -19.49 9.74
CA TYR A 195 6.71 -18.10 9.30
C TYR A 195 6.05 -18.05 7.93
N MET A 196 4.94 -17.35 7.83
CA MET A 196 4.18 -17.20 6.57
C MET A 196 4.06 -15.73 6.18
N THR A 197 4.13 -15.45 4.89
CA THR A 197 3.82 -14.13 4.36
C THR A 197 2.76 -14.21 3.26
N GLY A 198 1.91 -13.19 3.20
CA GLY A 198 0.88 -13.04 2.18
C GLY A 198 0.31 -11.63 2.14
N VAL A 199 -0.66 -11.43 1.26
CA VAL A 199 -1.49 -10.23 1.22
C VAL A 199 -2.77 -10.46 2.02
N LEU A 200 -3.40 -11.63 1.80
CA LEU A 200 -4.70 -11.96 2.38
C LEU A 200 -4.56 -12.41 3.85
N PRO A 201 -5.48 -11.95 4.73
CA PRO A 201 -5.50 -12.38 6.12
C PRO A 201 -5.94 -13.85 6.24
N ILE A 202 -5.17 -14.63 7.02
CA ILE A 202 -5.39 -16.07 7.18
C ILE A 202 -6.65 -16.38 8.01
N SER A 203 -6.98 -15.53 8.99
CA SER A 203 -8.09 -15.72 9.95
C SER A 203 -9.45 -15.89 9.32
N LYS A 204 -9.62 -15.52 8.06
CA LYS A 204 -10.90 -15.46 7.36
C LYS A 204 -11.18 -16.62 6.41
N TYR A 205 -10.15 -17.33 6.02
CA TYR A 205 -10.31 -18.53 5.20
C TYR A 205 -10.60 -19.77 6.07
N THR A 206 -10.51 -19.60 7.37
CA THR A 206 -10.71 -20.68 8.35
C THR A 206 -12.06 -20.50 9.05
N SER A 207 -13.16 -20.85 8.36
CA SER A 207 -14.50 -20.93 8.98
C SER A 207 -14.60 -22.02 10.06
N GLY A 208 -13.58 -22.81 10.20
CA GLY A 208 -13.35 -23.84 11.21
C GLY A 208 -12.01 -23.65 11.92
N SER A 209 -11.47 -24.71 12.47
CA SER A 209 -10.23 -24.70 13.27
C SER A 209 -8.94 -24.91 12.45
N GLU A 210 -8.94 -24.69 11.12
CA GLU A 210 -7.85 -25.18 10.26
C GLU A 210 -6.50 -24.53 10.60
N LEU A 211 -6.40 -23.20 10.53
CA LEU A 211 -5.15 -22.47 10.76
C LEU A 211 -5.25 -21.41 11.88
N ASN A 212 -6.16 -21.60 12.83
CA ASN A 212 -6.36 -20.71 13.97
C ASN A 212 -5.17 -20.68 14.95
N THR A 213 -4.17 -21.52 14.74
CA THR A 213 -2.91 -21.53 15.50
C THR A 213 -1.97 -20.38 15.09
N PHE A 214 -2.14 -19.84 13.88
CA PHE A 214 -1.31 -18.73 13.43
C PHE A 214 -1.75 -17.41 14.08
N ALA A 215 -0.78 -16.72 14.68
CA ALA A 215 -0.91 -15.32 15.04
C ALA A 215 -0.68 -14.47 13.79
N GLU A 216 -1.72 -13.75 13.36
CA GLU A 216 -1.66 -12.86 12.20
C GLU A 216 -1.28 -11.45 12.61
N TYR A 217 -0.34 -10.86 11.88
CA TYR A 217 0.15 -9.50 12.10
C TYR A 217 0.00 -8.67 10.82
N ASN A 218 -1.11 -7.93 10.71
CA ASN A 218 -1.33 -6.99 9.63
C ASN A 218 -0.87 -5.57 10.00
N MET A 219 -0.79 -4.68 9.02
CA MET A 219 -0.31 -3.32 9.21
C MET A 219 -1.34 -2.40 9.88
N ALA A 220 -2.63 -2.58 9.54
CA ALA A 220 -3.67 -1.62 9.85
C ALA A 220 -4.27 -1.77 11.27
N THR A 221 -4.28 -2.99 11.84
CA THR A 221 -4.97 -3.28 13.11
C THR A 221 -4.08 -3.89 14.19
N MET A 222 -2.88 -4.40 13.83
CA MET A 222 -1.95 -5.05 14.77
C MET A 222 -0.66 -4.22 14.89
N SER A 223 -0.39 -3.67 16.09
CA SER A 223 0.78 -2.82 16.32
C SER A 223 2.11 -3.59 16.27
N LEU A 224 2.13 -4.86 16.74
CA LEU A 224 3.34 -5.66 16.72
C LEU A 224 3.77 -5.96 15.27
N TYR A 225 5.04 -5.69 14.96
CA TYR A 225 5.65 -5.77 13.62
C TYR A 225 5.07 -4.81 12.56
N SER A 226 4.19 -3.87 12.93
CA SER A 226 3.59 -2.96 11.95
C SER A 226 4.62 -2.09 11.22
N ASP A 227 5.70 -1.70 11.89
CA ASP A 227 6.73 -0.79 11.40
C ASP A 227 7.97 -1.50 10.79
N VAL A 228 7.99 -2.84 10.84
CA VAL A 228 9.13 -3.62 10.33
C VAL A 228 9.16 -3.64 8.81
N PHE A 229 7.99 -3.68 8.19
CA PHE A 229 7.79 -3.74 6.74
C PHE A 229 7.47 -2.34 6.20
N GLY A 230 7.95 -2.02 5.02
CA GLY A 230 7.89 -0.65 4.52
C GLY A 230 9.14 0.15 4.91
N PHE A 231 9.23 1.41 4.49
CA PHE A 231 10.27 2.33 4.93
C PHE A 231 9.68 3.43 5.78
N ASN A 232 10.38 3.83 6.84
CA ASN A 232 10.06 5.01 7.65
C ASN A 232 10.83 6.25 7.16
N ASP A 233 10.49 7.43 7.70
CA ASP A 233 11.12 8.70 7.33
C ASP A 233 12.65 8.67 7.46
N THR A 234 13.18 8.15 8.57
CA THR A 234 14.64 8.09 8.80
C THR A 234 15.35 7.21 7.77
N GLU A 235 14.73 6.10 7.37
CA GLU A 235 15.28 5.22 6.35
C GLU A 235 15.25 5.89 4.96
N VAL A 236 14.17 6.59 4.64
CA VAL A 236 14.06 7.36 3.39
C VAL A 236 15.03 8.54 3.39
N ASP A 237 15.26 9.22 4.51
CA ASP A 237 16.28 10.27 4.64
C ASP A 237 17.68 9.74 4.32
N ALA A 238 18.03 8.56 4.86
CA ALA A 238 19.32 7.92 4.59
C ALA A 238 19.47 7.51 3.12
N LEU A 239 18.41 6.97 2.51
CA LEU A 239 18.40 6.63 1.08
C LEU A 239 18.51 7.88 0.20
N PHE A 240 17.82 8.96 0.56
CA PHE A 240 17.85 10.22 -0.17
C PHE A 240 19.23 10.90 -0.09
N ALA A 241 19.85 10.90 1.09
CA ALA A 241 21.23 11.40 1.25
C ALA A 241 22.22 10.64 0.35
N LYS A 242 22.08 9.30 0.27
CA LYS A 242 22.87 8.46 -0.62
C LYS A 242 22.62 8.78 -2.09
N TYR A 243 21.36 8.96 -2.47
CA TYR A 243 20.99 9.37 -3.82
C TYR A 243 21.62 10.72 -4.21
N GLN A 244 21.55 11.72 -3.34
CA GLN A 244 22.17 13.03 -3.59
C GLN A 244 23.70 12.93 -3.79
N ALA A 245 24.35 12.05 -3.03
CA ALA A 245 25.80 11.82 -3.16
C ALA A 245 26.19 11.14 -4.48
N LEU A 246 25.30 10.33 -5.06
CA LEU A 246 25.57 9.55 -6.28
C LEU A 246 25.08 10.22 -7.57
N THR A 247 24.15 11.19 -7.48
CA THR A 247 23.46 11.77 -8.63
C THR A 247 23.85 13.23 -8.83
N ALA A 248 24.55 13.52 -9.93
CA ALA A 248 25.03 14.87 -10.23
C ALA A 248 23.91 15.89 -10.50
N GLN A 249 22.78 15.46 -11.07
CA GLN A 249 21.59 16.28 -11.36
C GLN A 249 20.36 15.61 -10.78
N SER A 250 20.10 15.84 -9.50
CA SER A 250 18.96 15.30 -8.78
C SER A 250 17.65 15.93 -9.27
N GLN A 251 16.75 15.12 -9.84
CA GLN A 251 15.38 15.52 -10.21
C GLN A 251 14.35 15.14 -9.14
N VAL A 252 14.69 14.16 -8.29
CA VAL A 252 13.85 13.74 -7.17
C VAL A 252 14.17 14.61 -5.95
N THR A 253 13.11 15.12 -5.31
CA THR A 253 13.23 15.86 -4.05
C THR A 253 12.78 14.98 -2.87
N ARG A 254 13.24 15.29 -1.65
CA ARG A 254 12.79 14.56 -0.44
C ARG A 254 11.30 14.75 -0.17
N GLU A 255 10.79 15.96 -0.38
CA GLU A 255 9.36 16.26 -0.25
C GLU A 255 8.54 15.55 -1.35
N GLY A 256 9.08 15.49 -2.57
CA GLY A 256 8.48 14.72 -3.66
C GLY A 256 8.33 13.24 -3.31
N LEU A 257 9.35 12.60 -2.71
CA LEU A 257 9.24 11.22 -2.22
C LEU A 257 8.11 11.07 -1.18
N LYS A 258 7.96 12.05 -0.28
CA LYS A 258 6.92 12.07 0.74
C LYS A 258 5.52 12.16 0.11
N ILE A 259 5.31 13.12 -0.76
CA ILE A 259 4.02 13.33 -1.44
C ILE A 259 3.61 12.09 -2.26
N TRP A 260 4.58 11.47 -2.95
CA TRP A 260 4.30 10.38 -3.87
C TRP A 260 4.13 9.03 -3.21
N TYR A 261 4.88 8.69 -2.13
CA TYR A 261 5.03 7.31 -1.67
C TYR A 261 4.79 7.08 -0.19
N ASP A 262 4.66 8.15 0.62
CA ASP A 262 4.31 8.08 2.04
C ASP A 262 2.80 7.87 2.25
N GLY A 263 2.37 7.86 3.51
CA GLY A 263 0.96 7.94 3.88
C GLY A 263 0.30 6.62 4.23
N TYR A 264 1.04 5.51 4.29
CA TYR A 264 0.51 4.26 4.81
C TYR A 264 0.57 4.26 6.34
N HIS A 265 -0.60 4.42 6.98
CA HIS A 265 -0.71 4.42 8.43
C HIS A 265 -0.61 3.00 9.00
N THR A 266 0.15 2.87 10.08
CA THR A 266 0.27 1.62 10.83
C THR A 266 -0.55 1.66 12.11
N ALA A 267 -0.89 0.48 12.65
CA ALA A 267 -1.59 0.38 13.94
C ALA A 267 -0.77 0.93 15.13
N ALA A 268 0.54 1.09 14.97
CA ALA A 268 1.42 1.75 15.95
C ALA A 268 1.38 3.29 15.85
N GLY A 269 0.64 3.85 14.88
CA GLY A 269 0.52 5.30 14.68
C GLY A 269 1.62 5.93 13.83
N ASN A 270 2.46 5.14 13.18
CA ASN A 270 3.52 5.61 12.31
C ASN A 270 3.09 5.64 10.85
N LEU A 271 3.83 6.39 10.03
CA LEU A 271 3.69 6.46 8.57
C LEU A 271 4.78 5.64 7.90
N LEU A 272 4.42 4.97 6.82
CA LEU A 272 5.35 4.18 6.01
C LEU A 272 5.25 4.55 4.54
N TYR A 273 6.38 4.47 3.88
CA TYR A 273 6.53 4.57 2.43
C TYR A 273 6.48 3.17 1.78
N ASN A 274 6.01 3.12 0.54
CA ASN A 274 6.17 1.92 -0.28
C ASN A 274 7.66 1.77 -0.68
N PRO A 275 8.36 0.71 -0.25
CA PRO A 275 9.80 0.54 -0.51
C PRO A 275 10.16 0.50 -1.98
N ARG A 276 9.37 -0.23 -2.79
CA ARG A 276 9.65 -0.38 -4.22
C ARG A 276 9.56 0.97 -4.93
N SER A 277 8.52 1.73 -4.67
CA SER A 277 8.33 3.03 -5.33
C SER A 277 9.44 4.02 -4.98
N VAL A 278 9.85 4.07 -3.71
CA VAL A 278 10.98 4.89 -3.27
C VAL A 278 12.27 4.49 -4.00
N VAL A 279 12.62 3.19 -3.98
CA VAL A 279 13.85 2.70 -4.61
C VAL A 279 13.85 2.97 -6.11
N MET A 280 12.74 2.69 -6.80
CA MET A 280 12.63 2.92 -8.25
C MET A 280 12.72 4.41 -8.61
N ALA A 281 12.14 5.30 -7.79
CA ALA A 281 12.23 6.74 -8.01
C ALA A 281 13.68 7.24 -7.91
N LEU A 282 14.41 6.75 -6.91
CA LEU A 282 15.83 7.11 -6.73
C LEU A 282 16.72 6.53 -7.83
N GLN A 283 16.48 5.27 -8.24
CA GLN A 283 17.23 4.61 -9.33
C GLN A 283 17.00 5.28 -10.68
N ASN A 284 15.77 5.64 -10.99
CA ASN A 284 15.38 6.24 -12.26
C ASN A 284 15.52 7.77 -12.28
N ASN A 285 15.88 8.39 -11.14
CA ASN A 285 15.95 9.84 -10.97
C ASN A 285 14.63 10.54 -11.38
N GLN A 286 13.48 9.93 -11.07
CA GLN A 286 12.18 10.43 -11.48
C GLN A 286 11.09 10.00 -10.49
N LEU A 287 10.19 10.93 -10.13
CA LEU A 287 8.93 10.62 -9.43
C LEU A 287 7.91 10.12 -10.47
N TYR A 288 7.40 8.92 -10.27
CA TYR A 288 6.48 8.25 -11.20
C TYR A 288 5.64 7.19 -10.48
N ASN A 289 4.60 6.68 -11.14
CA ASN A 289 3.80 5.59 -10.62
C ASN A 289 4.50 4.24 -10.88
N TYR A 290 5.18 3.70 -9.87
CA TYR A 290 5.92 2.43 -9.96
C TYR A 290 5.16 1.24 -9.41
N TRP A 291 4.21 1.47 -8.53
CA TRP A 291 3.52 0.39 -7.82
C TRP A 291 2.35 -0.17 -8.63
N THR A 292 1.48 0.70 -9.14
CA THR A 292 0.25 0.28 -9.84
C THR A 292 0.50 -0.19 -11.28
N SER A 293 1.68 0.07 -11.84
CA SER A 293 2.08 -0.41 -13.17
C SER A 293 2.40 -1.91 -13.22
N SER A 294 2.42 -2.61 -12.07
CA SER A 294 2.93 -3.99 -11.98
C SER A 294 2.10 -4.90 -11.07
N GLY A 295 0.86 -5.24 -11.43
CA GLY A 295 0.11 -6.23 -10.65
C GLY A 295 -1.37 -6.36 -10.99
N PRO A 296 -2.05 -7.43 -10.58
CA PRO A 296 -3.46 -7.69 -10.85
C PRO A 296 -4.36 -6.83 -9.95
N TYR A 297 -4.38 -5.52 -10.18
CA TYR A 297 -5.36 -4.61 -9.57
C TYR A 297 -6.71 -4.62 -10.28
N ASP A 298 -6.73 -5.22 -11.47
CA ASP A 298 -7.94 -5.32 -12.30
C ASP A 298 -9.08 -6.04 -11.59
N GLU A 299 -8.77 -7.01 -10.72
CA GLU A 299 -9.78 -7.73 -9.93
C GLU A 299 -10.49 -6.81 -8.93
N LEU A 300 -9.75 -5.97 -8.20
CA LEU A 300 -10.36 -5.07 -7.23
C LEU A 300 -11.16 -3.97 -7.92
N PHE A 301 -10.68 -3.46 -9.04
CA PHE A 301 -11.45 -2.56 -9.89
C PHE A 301 -12.68 -3.24 -10.51
N TYR A 302 -12.63 -4.55 -10.71
CA TYR A 302 -13.80 -5.33 -11.10
C TYR A 302 -14.91 -5.27 -10.04
N TYR A 303 -14.58 -5.42 -8.75
CA TYR A 303 -15.56 -5.29 -7.67
C TYR A 303 -16.12 -3.88 -7.52
N ILE A 304 -15.29 -2.86 -7.72
CA ILE A 304 -15.75 -1.47 -7.77
C ILE A 304 -16.75 -1.29 -8.92
N ARG A 305 -16.46 -1.83 -10.10
CA ARG A 305 -17.36 -1.75 -11.27
C ARG A 305 -18.71 -2.42 -11.03
N ASN A 306 -18.71 -3.58 -10.39
CA ASN A 306 -19.94 -4.35 -10.16
C ASN A 306 -20.77 -3.83 -8.98
N ASN A 307 -20.17 -3.02 -8.09
CA ASN A 307 -20.80 -2.45 -6.90
C ASN A 307 -20.76 -0.91 -6.90
N VAL A 308 -20.82 -0.32 -8.07
CA VAL A 308 -20.63 1.13 -8.28
C VAL A 308 -21.49 1.97 -7.34
N THR A 309 -22.76 1.62 -7.15
CA THR A 309 -23.69 2.39 -6.32
C THR A 309 -23.27 2.42 -4.85
N ALA A 310 -22.68 1.33 -4.34
CA ALA A 310 -22.28 1.22 -2.93
C ALA A 310 -21.01 2.00 -2.57
N VAL A 311 -20.13 2.24 -3.55
CA VAL A 311 -18.77 2.79 -3.30
C VAL A 311 -18.47 4.06 -4.06
N ARG A 312 -19.21 4.37 -5.11
CA ARG A 312 -18.95 5.47 -6.04
C ARG A 312 -18.75 6.82 -5.35
N ASP A 313 -19.69 7.16 -4.49
CA ASP A 313 -19.74 8.47 -3.86
C ASP A 313 -18.57 8.66 -2.88
N ASP A 314 -18.27 7.62 -2.10
CA ASP A 314 -17.15 7.65 -1.18
C ASP A 314 -15.78 7.63 -1.89
N LEU A 315 -15.66 6.92 -3.03
CA LEU A 315 -14.46 6.96 -3.85
C LEU A 315 -14.22 8.38 -4.39
N ALA A 316 -15.29 9.05 -4.83
CA ALA A 316 -15.22 10.42 -5.27
C ALA A 316 -14.79 11.37 -4.14
N LEU A 317 -15.35 11.21 -2.95
CA LEU A 317 -14.95 11.97 -1.76
C LEU A 317 -13.49 11.69 -1.36
N MET A 318 -13.05 10.42 -1.41
CA MET A 318 -11.64 10.09 -1.15
C MET A 318 -10.70 10.67 -2.20
N ALA A 319 -11.05 10.64 -3.50
CA ALA A 319 -10.30 11.31 -4.55
C ALA A 319 -10.26 12.83 -4.34
N ALA A 320 -11.30 13.38 -3.73
CA ALA A 320 -11.36 14.75 -3.27
C ALA A 320 -10.52 15.04 -2.01
N GLY A 321 -9.88 14.02 -1.41
CA GLY A 321 -9.05 14.16 -0.21
C GLY A 321 -9.80 13.95 1.10
N GLU A 322 -11.08 13.55 1.06
CA GLU A 322 -11.86 13.26 2.26
C GLU A 322 -11.46 11.92 2.87
N ARG A 323 -11.64 11.82 4.19
CA ARG A 323 -11.45 10.59 4.97
C ARG A 323 -12.82 10.01 5.33
N ILE A 324 -13.12 8.82 4.84
CA ILE A 324 -14.43 8.19 4.98
C ILE A 324 -14.50 7.34 6.25
N PRO A 325 -15.46 7.59 7.16
CA PRO A 325 -15.67 6.75 8.32
C PRO A 325 -15.98 5.31 7.92
N LEU A 326 -15.19 4.36 8.43
CA LEU A 326 -15.35 2.93 8.17
C LEU A 326 -14.81 2.13 9.34
N LYS A 327 -15.53 1.11 9.77
CA LYS A 327 -14.94 0.06 10.60
C LYS A 327 -14.32 -0.96 9.67
N ILE A 328 -12.99 -1.07 9.69
CA ILE A 328 -12.35 -2.22 9.08
C ILE A 328 -12.82 -3.43 9.87
N GLN A 329 -13.59 -4.24 9.23
CA GLN A 329 -13.85 -5.55 9.74
C GLN A 329 -12.58 -6.35 9.45
N GLU A 330 -12.18 -7.27 10.33
CA GLU A 330 -11.10 -8.22 10.08
C GLU A 330 -11.50 -9.14 8.92
N TYR A 331 -11.45 -8.70 7.69
CA TYR A 331 -11.90 -9.44 6.53
C TYR A 331 -10.77 -10.03 5.74
N ALA A 332 -10.94 -11.30 5.56
CA ALA A 332 -10.57 -11.91 4.30
C ALA A 332 -11.33 -11.20 3.18
N ALA A 333 -10.64 -10.59 2.27
CA ALA A 333 -11.15 -10.37 0.96
C ALA A 333 -11.33 -11.74 0.30
N MET A 334 -12.43 -12.43 0.63
CA MET A 334 -12.90 -13.48 -0.26
C MET A 334 -13.27 -12.78 -1.56
N LEU A 335 -12.44 -12.93 -2.56
CA LEU A 335 -12.56 -12.30 -3.88
C LEU A 335 -13.91 -12.57 -4.57
N LEU A 336 -14.73 -13.46 -4.07
CA LEU A 336 -15.98 -13.88 -4.71
C LEU A 336 -17.24 -13.21 -4.18
N GLU A 337 -17.21 -12.48 -3.05
CA GLU A 337 -18.43 -11.92 -2.43
C GLU A 337 -18.25 -10.54 -1.80
N LEU A 338 -17.52 -9.64 -2.46
CA LEU A 338 -17.43 -8.25 -2.00
C LEU A 338 -18.68 -7.47 -2.45
N ASN A 339 -19.76 -7.58 -1.68
CA ASN A 339 -21.05 -6.99 -2.02
C ASN A 339 -21.38 -5.72 -1.23
N THR A 340 -20.66 -5.46 -0.14
CA THR A 340 -20.88 -4.29 0.70
C THR A 340 -19.72 -3.31 0.62
N LYS A 341 -20.01 -2.02 0.81
CA LYS A 341 -19.02 -0.95 0.92
C LYS A 341 -17.92 -1.29 1.93
N GLN A 342 -18.29 -1.82 3.10
CA GLN A 342 -17.32 -2.17 4.14
C GLN A 342 -16.36 -3.28 3.69
N GLN A 343 -16.88 -4.31 3.01
CA GLN A 343 -16.06 -5.40 2.48
C GLN A 343 -15.09 -4.88 1.42
N ILE A 344 -15.58 -4.10 0.47
CA ILE A 344 -14.77 -3.55 -0.63
C ILE A 344 -13.64 -2.66 -0.09
N PHE A 345 -13.96 -1.70 0.79
CA PHE A 345 -12.93 -0.80 1.33
C PHE A 345 -11.97 -1.50 2.30
N SER A 346 -12.42 -2.49 3.06
CA SER A 346 -11.53 -3.32 3.87
C SER A 346 -10.55 -4.10 3.00
N ALA A 347 -11.02 -4.68 1.88
CA ALA A 347 -10.14 -5.31 0.89
C ALA A 347 -9.15 -4.31 0.30
N MET A 348 -9.60 -3.10 -0.04
CA MET A 348 -8.72 -2.06 -0.58
C MET A 348 -7.61 -1.66 0.41
N VAL A 349 -7.88 -1.67 1.72
CA VAL A 349 -6.84 -1.47 2.75
C VAL A 349 -5.87 -2.64 2.80
N VAL A 350 -6.35 -3.88 2.76
CA VAL A 350 -5.52 -5.10 2.76
C VAL A 350 -4.58 -5.12 1.55
N TYR A 351 -5.08 -4.75 0.37
CA TYR A 351 -4.28 -4.66 -0.85
C TYR A 351 -3.38 -3.41 -0.90
N GLY A 352 -3.57 -2.45 0.02
CA GLY A 352 -2.80 -1.21 0.09
C GLY A 352 -3.23 -0.12 -0.90
N LEU A 353 -4.45 -0.22 -1.45
CA LEU A 353 -5.04 0.85 -2.28
C LEU A 353 -5.57 2.00 -1.43
N LEU A 354 -5.96 1.70 -0.20
CA LEU A 354 -6.35 2.67 0.83
C LEU A 354 -5.49 2.46 2.08
N THR A 355 -5.43 3.48 2.90
CA THR A 355 -4.90 3.40 4.26
C THR A 355 -6.00 3.60 5.29
N TYR A 356 -5.74 3.22 6.54
CA TYR A 356 -6.70 3.30 7.63
C TYR A 356 -6.10 3.96 8.85
N GLU A 357 -6.81 4.93 9.40
CA GLU A 357 -6.43 5.62 10.62
C GLU A 357 -7.68 6.04 11.41
N ASN A 358 -7.70 5.75 12.70
CA ASN A 358 -8.72 6.25 13.64
C ASN A 358 -10.17 6.08 13.15
N GLY A 359 -10.50 4.90 12.60
CA GLY A 359 -11.86 4.62 12.13
C GLY A 359 -12.21 5.22 10.77
N LYS A 360 -11.23 5.66 10.00
CA LYS A 360 -11.41 6.26 8.67
C LYS A 360 -10.48 5.64 7.64
N VAL A 361 -10.98 5.51 6.40
CA VAL A 361 -10.20 5.09 5.23
C VAL A 361 -10.01 6.26 4.27
N PHE A 362 -8.87 6.31 3.59
CA PHE A 362 -8.56 7.34 2.60
C PHE A 362 -7.41 6.89 1.69
N ILE A 363 -7.19 7.61 0.59
CA ILE A 363 -6.10 7.37 -0.35
C ILE A 363 -4.80 7.85 0.29
N PRO A 364 -3.76 7.00 0.40
CA PRO A 364 -2.56 7.35 1.18
C PRO A 364 -1.67 8.42 0.54
N ASN A 365 -1.55 8.43 -0.79
CA ASN A 365 -0.52 9.24 -1.46
C ASN A 365 -0.85 9.56 -2.92
N LYS A 366 0.02 10.37 -3.56
CA LYS A 366 -0.17 10.79 -4.94
C LYS A 366 -0.11 9.63 -5.94
N GLU A 367 0.74 8.65 -5.74
CA GLU A 367 0.88 7.49 -6.62
C GLU A 367 -0.47 6.76 -6.80
N LEU A 368 -1.20 6.57 -5.71
CA LEU A 368 -2.53 5.97 -5.73
C LEU A 368 -3.61 6.97 -6.15
N MET A 369 -3.49 8.23 -5.73
CA MET A 369 -4.43 9.27 -6.14
C MET A 369 -4.52 9.37 -7.66
N ASP A 370 -3.39 9.33 -8.36
CA ASP A 370 -3.36 9.36 -9.82
C ASP A 370 -4.11 8.16 -10.43
N LYS A 371 -3.99 6.97 -9.80
CA LYS A 371 -4.74 5.78 -10.26
C LYS A 371 -6.25 5.88 -10.03
N PHE A 372 -6.67 6.45 -8.90
CA PHE A 372 -8.09 6.72 -8.65
C PHE A 372 -8.63 7.77 -9.61
N ASN A 373 -7.87 8.81 -9.90
CA ASN A 373 -8.23 9.84 -10.88
C ASN A 373 -8.41 9.22 -12.28
N GLU A 374 -7.49 8.37 -12.72
CA GLU A 374 -7.61 7.62 -13.97
C GLU A 374 -8.90 6.77 -14.01
N LEU A 375 -9.24 6.11 -12.91
CA LEU A 375 -10.49 5.35 -12.80
C LEU A 375 -11.72 6.26 -12.97
N LEU A 376 -11.74 7.40 -12.29
CA LEU A 376 -12.86 8.35 -12.36
C LEU A 376 -13.02 8.97 -13.76
N LEU A 377 -11.91 9.21 -14.45
CA LEU A 377 -11.90 9.78 -15.80
C LEU A 377 -12.29 8.79 -16.90
N ASN A 378 -12.02 7.49 -16.71
CA ASN A 378 -12.13 6.49 -17.78
C ASN A 378 -13.33 5.54 -17.64
N LYS A 379 -14.21 5.73 -16.64
CA LYS A 379 -15.31 4.80 -16.35
C LYS A 379 -16.67 5.48 -16.36
N ASP A 380 -17.35 5.41 -17.50
CA ASP A 380 -18.72 5.93 -17.68
C ASP A 380 -19.72 5.34 -16.68
N SER A 381 -19.48 4.11 -16.20
CA SER A 381 -20.30 3.45 -15.19
C SER A 381 -20.35 4.19 -13.85
N LEU A 382 -19.41 5.10 -13.59
CA LEU A 382 -19.42 5.98 -12.42
C LEU A 382 -20.42 7.14 -12.53
N GLY A 383 -21.15 7.24 -13.64
CA GLY A 383 -22.27 8.17 -13.81
C GLY A 383 -21.85 9.64 -13.62
N TYR A 384 -22.54 10.36 -12.73
CA TYR A 384 -22.30 11.79 -12.52
C TYR A 384 -20.86 12.10 -12.04
N VAL A 385 -20.23 11.23 -11.26
CA VAL A 385 -18.84 11.44 -10.80
C VAL A 385 -17.87 11.45 -11.97
N HIS A 386 -18.06 10.54 -12.94
CA HIS A 386 -17.31 10.57 -14.19
C HIS A 386 -17.55 11.88 -14.96
N GLN A 387 -18.81 12.32 -15.07
CA GLN A 387 -19.12 13.57 -15.76
C GLN A 387 -18.48 14.81 -15.11
N LEU A 388 -18.40 14.86 -13.77
CA LEU A 388 -17.69 15.92 -13.06
C LEU A 388 -16.17 15.84 -13.29
N ALA A 389 -15.60 14.64 -13.24
CA ALA A 389 -14.18 14.44 -13.52
C ALA A 389 -13.80 14.90 -14.94
N VAL A 390 -14.60 14.55 -15.95
CA VAL A 390 -14.40 15.00 -17.34
C VAL A 390 -14.45 16.53 -17.49
N LYS A 391 -15.29 17.21 -16.70
CA LYS A 391 -15.36 18.69 -16.72
C LYS A 391 -14.21 19.35 -15.95
N SER A 392 -13.42 18.62 -15.20
CA SER A 392 -12.38 19.17 -14.32
C SER A 392 -11.27 19.90 -15.08
N GLU A 393 -10.85 19.42 -16.25
CA GLU A 393 -9.87 20.13 -17.08
C GLU A 393 -10.45 21.46 -17.60
N ALA A 394 -11.71 21.47 -18.03
CA ALA A 394 -12.37 22.69 -18.46
C ALA A 394 -12.48 23.71 -17.32
N MET A 395 -12.74 23.26 -16.10
CA MET A 395 -12.76 24.12 -14.91
C MET A 395 -11.40 24.72 -14.61
N LEU A 396 -10.34 23.91 -14.63
CA LEU A 396 -8.97 24.40 -14.42
C LEU A 396 -8.60 25.45 -15.48
N GLN A 397 -8.86 25.17 -16.75
CA GLN A 397 -8.57 26.10 -17.85
C GLN A 397 -9.36 27.41 -17.75
N ALA A 398 -10.65 27.34 -17.36
CA ALA A 398 -11.47 28.51 -17.12
C ALA A 398 -10.91 29.37 -15.98
N THR A 399 -10.46 28.75 -14.90
CA THR A 399 -9.83 29.43 -13.76
C THR A 399 -8.55 30.15 -14.16
N LEU A 400 -7.64 29.47 -14.86
CA LEU A 400 -6.36 30.05 -15.30
C LEU A 400 -6.54 31.22 -16.26
N LYS A 401 -7.63 31.21 -17.04
CA LYS A 401 -8.02 32.30 -17.98
C LYS A 401 -8.89 33.38 -17.34
N GLY A 402 -9.39 33.17 -16.13
CA GLY A 402 -10.34 34.08 -15.47
C GLY A 402 -11.75 34.03 -16.08
N ASP A 403 -12.14 32.96 -16.79
CA ASP A 403 -13.48 32.77 -17.35
C ASP A 403 -14.47 32.31 -16.26
N THR A 404 -14.91 33.27 -15.46
CA THR A 404 -15.83 33.06 -14.35
C THR A 404 -17.22 32.59 -14.77
N ALA A 405 -17.63 32.87 -16.00
CA ALA A 405 -18.90 32.38 -16.53
C ALA A 405 -18.89 30.86 -16.77
N THR A 406 -17.81 30.34 -17.34
CA THR A 406 -17.63 28.90 -17.51
C THR A 406 -17.47 28.20 -16.18
N MET A 407 -16.72 28.78 -15.23
CA MET A 407 -16.58 28.24 -13.85
C MET A 407 -17.97 28.12 -13.20
N SER A 408 -18.78 29.15 -13.22
CA SER A 408 -20.13 29.13 -12.63
C SER A 408 -21.04 28.09 -13.27
N ARG A 409 -21.01 27.94 -14.61
CA ARG A 409 -21.80 26.92 -15.32
C ARG A 409 -21.40 25.49 -14.94
N ILE A 410 -20.10 25.22 -14.73
CA ILE A 410 -19.61 23.89 -14.30
C ILE A 410 -20.07 23.60 -12.87
N LEU A 411 -20.02 24.57 -11.96
CA LEU A 411 -20.53 24.47 -10.61
C LEU A 411 -22.04 24.26 -10.56
N GLU A 412 -22.81 24.96 -11.39
CA GLU A 412 -24.26 24.78 -11.53
C GLU A 412 -24.60 23.38 -12.09
N PHE A 413 -23.83 22.87 -13.04
CA PHE A 413 -23.98 21.51 -13.53
C PHE A 413 -23.75 20.50 -12.40
N ALA A 414 -22.69 20.69 -11.59
CA ALA A 414 -22.42 19.85 -10.42
C ALA A 414 -23.56 19.86 -9.40
N HIS A 415 -24.19 21.03 -9.19
CA HIS A 415 -25.32 21.18 -8.28
C HIS A 415 -26.61 20.53 -8.79
N ASN A 416 -26.86 20.61 -10.10
CA ASN A 416 -28.10 20.13 -10.72
C ASN A 416 -28.07 18.64 -11.05
N THR A 417 -26.93 17.96 -10.95
CA THR A 417 -26.88 16.50 -11.06
C THR A 417 -27.46 15.89 -9.79
N GLU A 418 -28.49 15.07 -9.95
CA GLU A 418 -29.25 14.41 -8.87
C GLU A 418 -28.33 13.58 -7.95
N THR A 419 -27.83 14.19 -6.88
CA THR A 419 -26.98 13.48 -5.93
C THR A 419 -27.31 13.80 -4.49
N PRO A 420 -27.53 12.76 -3.65
CA PRO A 420 -27.76 12.91 -2.21
C PRO A 420 -26.58 13.51 -1.44
N LEU A 421 -25.37 13.45 -2.00
CA LEU A 421 -24.14 13.92 -1.38
C LEU A 421 -24.01 15.45 -1.30
N LEU A 422 -24.86 16.21 -1.99
CA LEU A 422 -24.56 17.60 -2.33
C LEU A 422 -25.65 18.55 -1.85
N ALA A 423 -26.01 18.46 -0.58
CA ALA A 423 -26.99 19.36 0.01
C ALA A 423 -26.47 20.81 0.22
N TYR A 424 -25.24 21.18 -0.19
CA TYR A 424 -24.67 22.54 -0.13
C TYR A 424 -25.06 23.37 1.11
N ASN A 425 -25.18 22.70 2.24
CA ASN A 425 -25.65 23.37 3.47
C ASN A 425 -24.56 24.20 4.15
N ASN A 426 -23.29 23.91 3.82
CA ASN A 426 -22.13 24.54 4.43
C ASN A 426 -20.91 24.55 3.49
N GLU A 427 -19.85 25.26 3.91
CA GLU A 427 -18.60 25.37 3.14
C GLU A 427 -17.89 24.02 2.94
N THR A 428 -18.02 23.08 3.87
CA THR A 428 -17.41 21.73 3.78
C THR A 428 -18.01 20.93 2.62
N GLU A 429 -19.33 20.97 2.45
CA GLU A 429 -20.02 20.27 1.35
C GLU A 429 -19.68 20.92 0.00
N LEU A 430 -19.61 22.26 -0.06
CA LEU A 430 -19.13 22.98 -1.24
C LEU A 430 -17.67 22.61 -1.56
N ALA A 431 -16.83 22.46 -0.57
CA ALA A 431 -15.43 22.07 -0.74
C ALA A 431 -15.28 20.69 -1.37
N ALA A 432 -16.12 19.71 -1.01
CA ALA A 432 -16.08 18.38 -1.62
C ALA A 432 -16.33 18.43 -3.13
N ILE A 433 -17.27 19.26 -3.58
CA ILE A 433 -17.57 19.44 -4.98
C ILE A 433 -16.45 20.16 -5.72
N VAL A 434 -15.94 21.24 -5.13
CA VAL A 434 -14.81 21.99 -5.69
C VAL A 434 -13.62 21.05 -5.89
N ASN A 435 -13.37 20.17 -4.96
CA ASN A 435 -12.34 19.13 -5.08
C ASN A 435 -12.54 18.23 -6.32
N LEU A 436 -13.76 17.77 -6.56
CA LEU A 436 -14.07 16.92 -7.73
C LEU A 436 -13.94 17.67 -9.05
N ILE A 437 -14.44 18.89 -9.13
CA ILE A 437 -14.37 19.68 -10.36
C ILE A 437 -12.98 20.26 -10.65
N TYR A 438 -12.02 20.12 -9.73
CA TYR A 438 -10.61 20.42 -9.94
C TYR A 438 -9.74 19.16 -9.96
N LEU A 439 -10.32 17.99 -10.20
CA LEU A 439 -9.59 16.71 -10.18
C LEU A 439 -8.37 16.71 -11.12
N ALA A 440 -8.52 17.24 -12.35
CA ALA A 440 -7.43 17.36 -13.32
C ALA A 440 -6.28 18.29 -12.86
N ALA A 441 -6.53 19.18 -11.91
CA ALA A 441 -5.46 20.02 -11.37
C ALA A 441 -4.38 19.21 -10.65
N ARG A 442 -4.72 18.02 -10.12
CA ARG A 442 -3.77 17.18 -9.36
C ARG A 442 -2.60 16.64 -10.18
N ASP A 443 -2.74 16.61 -11.50
CA ASP A 443 -1.63 16.24 -12.41
C ASP A 443 -0.57 17.34 -12.49
N ARG A 444 -0.94 18.59 -12.23
CA ARG A 444 -0.09 19.78 -12.36
C ARG A 444 0.24 20.44 -11.01
N TYR A 445 -0.57 20.16 -10.00
CA TYR A 445 -0.52 20.83 -8.69
C TYR A 445 -0.54 19.83 -7.53
N ASN A 446 0.23 20.14 -6.50
CA ASN A 446 -0.02 19.61 -5.15
C ASN A 446 -1.17 20.43 -4.53
N VAL A 447 -2.36 19.85 -4.46
CA VAL A 447 -3.56 20.50 -3.93
C VAL A 447 -3.68 20.22 -2.44
N GLN A 448 -3.58 21.25 -1.61
CA GLN A 448 -3.71 21.17 -0.17
C GLN A 448 -4.99 21.86 0.30
N ARG A 449 -5.67 21.26 1.29
CA ARG A 449 -6.88 21.80 1.95
C ARG A 449 -6.56 22.28 3.33
N GLU A 450 -7.32 23.33 3.79
CA GLU A 450 -7.22 23.88 5.14
C GLU A 450 -5.77 24.16 5.56
N ASP A 451 -4.95 24.58 4.60
CA ASP A 451 -3.54 24.84 4.87
C ASP A 451 -3.36 26.15 5.64
N LYS A 452 -2.48 26.11 6.63
CA LYS A 452 -2.13 27.32 7.39
C LYS A 452 -1.32 28.27 6.51
N ALA A 453 -1.92 29.38 6.11
CA ALA A 453 -1.28 30.39 5.29
C ALA A 453 -1.48 31.78 5.93
N GLY A 454 -0.44 32.61 5.94
CA GLY A 454 -0.50 33.93 6.54
C GLY A 454 -0.99 33.88 8.00
N THR A 455 -2.09 34.59 8.30
CA THR A 455 -2.70 34.68 9.64
C THR A 455 -3.91 33.76 9.82
N GLY A 456 -4.13 32.76 8.95
CA GLY A 456 -5.29 31.87 9.03
C GLY A 456 -5.16 30.60 8.21
N TYR A 457 -6.29 29.93 8.00
CA TYR A 457 -6.41 28.77 7.14
C TYR A 457 -7.13 29.17 5.87
N VAL A 458 -6.67 28.64 4.73
CA VAL A 458 -7.28 28.82 3.40
C VAL A 458 -7.93 27.50 2.98
N ASP A 459 -9.06 27.56 2.28
CA ASP A 459 -9.79 26.34 1.92
C ASP A 459 -8.99 25.46 0.96
N PHE A 460 -8.35 26.03 -0.07
CA PHE A 460 -7.49 25.30 -1.00
C PHE A 460 -6.31 26.14 -1.45
N ILE A 461 -5.16 25.44 -1.54
CA ILE A 461 -3.97 25.95 -2.20
C ILE A 461 -3.52 24.93 -3.25
N PHE A 462 -3.24 25.41 -4.46
CA PHE A 462 -2.72 24.64 -5.58
C PHE A 462 -1.26 25.06 -5.81
N TYR A 463 -0.32 24.26 -5.31
CA TYR A 463 1.10 24.44 -5.52
C TYR A 463 1.53 23.79 -6.83
N PRO A 464 2.01 24.55 -7.84
CA PRO A 464 2.37 23.96 -9.13
C PRO A 464 3.63 23.08 -9.02
N TYR A 465 3.72 22.05 -9.86
CA TYR A 465 4.92 21.23 -10.03
C TYR A 465 5.92 21.85 -11.02
N GLN A 466 5.49 22.77 -11.87
CA GLN A 466 6.33 23.45 -12.85
C GLN A 466 6.56 24.91 -12.46
N GLU A 467 7.80 25.40 -12.66
CA GLU A 467 8.18 26.74 -12.20
C GLU A 467 7.44 27.91 -12.89
N ASN A 468 6.88 27.66 -14.07
CA ASN A 468 6.17 28.67 -14.85
C ASN A 468 4.64 28.56 -14.76
N ASP A 469 4.10 27.55 -14.07
CA ASP A 469 2.66 27.41 -13.88
C ASP A 469 2.15 28.38 -12.81
N ASP A 470 0.89 28.79 -12.92
CA ASP A 470 0.26 29.71 -11.97
C ASP A 470 -0.07 29.01 -10.64
N CYS A 471 0.18 29.63 -9.49
CA CYS A 471 -0.38 29.20 -8.22
C CYS A 471 -1.83 29.63 -8.06
N LEU A 472 -2.68 28.79 -7.47
CA LEU A 472 -4.06 29.13 -7.15
C LEU A 472 -4.27 29.14 -5.63
N ILE A 473 -4.89 30.21 -5.13
CA ILE A 473 -5.41 30.30 -3.76
C ILE A 473 -6.92 30.41 -3.88
N LEU A 474 -7.66 29.45 -3.33
CA LEU A 474 -9.09 29.36 -3.50
C LEU A 474 -9.79 29.43 -2.14
N GLU A 475 -10.79 30.30 -2.02
CA GLU A 475 -11.63 30.49 -0.86
C GLU A 475 -13.10 30.35 -1.23
N LEU A 476 -13.86 29.64 -0.39
CA LEU A 476 -15.27 29.33 -0.58
C LEU A 476 -16.14 30.16 0.34
N LYS A 477 -17.31 30.50 -0.13
CA LYS A 477 -18.31 31.19 0.70
C LYS A 477 -19.72 30.67 0.41
N VAL A 478 -20.46 30.39 1.45
CA VAL A 478 -21.89 30.05 1.35
C VAL A 478 -22.69 31.23 1.89
N ASP A 479 -23.68 31.70 1.11
CA ASP A 479 -24.48 32.90 1.36
C ASP A 479 -23.69 34.22 1.45
N HIS A 480 -22.46 34.22 0.95
CA HIS A 480 -21.58 35.38 0.82
C HIS A 480 -21.07 35.50 -0.63
N THR A 481 -20.44 36.63 -0.96
CA THR A 481 -19.99 36.95 -2.31
C THR A 481 -18.57 36.40 -2.57
N PRO A 482 -18.22 36.12 -3.86
CA PRO A 482 -16.85 35.77 -4.23
C PRO A 482 -15.86 36.93 -3.99
N GLU A 483 -16.34 38.18 -3.98
CA GLU A 483 -15.56 39.37 -3.61
C GLU A 483 -15.07 39.27 -2.16
N GLU A 484 -15.94 38.89 -1.23
CA GLU A 484 -15.59 38.71 0.17
C GLU A 484 -14.55 37.60 0.36
N ALA A 485 -14.61 36.53 -0.45
CA ALA A 485 -13.59 35.47 -0.48
C ALA A 485 -12.21 36.04 -0.91
N ILE A 486 -12.17 36.81 -2.00
CA ILE A 486 -10.94 37.48 -2.48
C ILE A 486 -10.38 38.45 -1.42
N GLU A 487 -11.23 39.25 -0.79
CA GLU A 487 -10.79 40.16 0.28
C GLU A 487 -10.24 39.41 1.50
N GLN A 488 -10.78 38.24 1.83
CA GLN A 488 -10.23 37.39 2.88
C GLN A 488 -8.82 36.91 2.52
N ILE A 489 -8.60 36.42 1.28
CA ILE A 489 -7.29 35.99 0.78
C ILE A 489 -6.26 37.13 0.94
N LYS A 490 -6.61 38.35 0.52
CA LYS A 490 -5.75 39.53 0.61
C LYS A 490 -5.45 39.92 2.06
N ARG A 491 -6.50 40.09 2.87
CA ARG A 491 -6.39 40.52 4.26
C ARG A 491 -5.53 39.58 5.10
N ARG A 492 -5.63 38.27 4.86
CA ARG A 492 -4.87 37.25 5.58
C ARG A 492 -3.50 36.96 4.99
N GLN A 493 -3.13 37.65 3.90
CA GLN A 493 -1.83 37.56 3.24
C GLN A 493 -1.43 36.12 2.86
N TYR A 494 -2.37 35.31 2.39
CA TYR A 494 -2.12 33.92 2.03
C TYR A 494 -1.04 33.78 0.93
N ALA A 495 -0.89 34.78 0.06
CA ALA A 495 0.13 34.82 -0.99
C ALA A 495 1.57 34.74 -0.47
N LEU A 496 1.85 35.11 0.79
CA LEU A 496 3.21 35.04 1.36
C LEU A 496 3.77 33.62 1.42
N LYS A 497 2.90 32.61 1.53
CA LYS A 497 3.31 31.23 1.57
C LYS A 497 3.88 30.71 0.24
N PHE A 498 3.58 31.37 -0.85
CA PHE A 498 3.99 30.97 -2.20
C PHE A 498 5.36 31.49 -2.63
N ALA A 499 6.03 32.32 -1.86
CA ALA A 499 7.26 32.96 -2.29
C ALA A 499 8.31 31.96 -2.81
N GLY A 500 8.16 31.56 -4.07
CA GLY A 500 9.08 30.70 -4.80
C GLY A 500 8.98 29.19 -4.54
N THR A 501 7.86 28.67 -4.01
CA THR A 501 7.71 27.24 -3.68
C THR A 501 6.92 26.48 -4.75
N LEU A 502 7.48 25.38 -5.28
CA LEU A 502 6.80 24.43 -6.16
C LEU A 502 5.99 23.39 -5.38
N GLY A 503 5.17 22.60 -6.08
CA GLY A 503 4.34 21.57 -5.50
C GLY A 503 5.09 20.42 -4.83
N ASP A 504 6.35 20.23 -5.16
CA ASP A 504 7.29 19.26 -4.56
C ASP A 504 8.15 19.85 -3.42
N GLY A 505 7.84 21.07 -2.97
CA GLY A 505 8.57 21.77 -1.91
C GLY A 505 9.86 22.49 -2.36
N SER A 506 10.24 22.42 -3.63
CA SER A 506 11.42 23.15 -4.12
C SER A 506 11.12 24.65 -4.27
N LYS A 507 12.15 25.50 -4.10
CA LYS A 507 12.05 26.97 -4.20
C LYS A 507 12.44 27.45 -5.59
N ARG A 508 11.61 27.22 -6.60
CA ARG A 508 11.88 27.63 -7.98
C ARG A 508 10.76 28.44 -8.65
N TYR A 509 9.63 28.57 -7.95
CA TYR A 509 8.42 29.16 -8.52
C TYR A 509 8.59 30.61 -8.96
N LYS A 510 8.10 30.93 -10.18
CA LYS A 510 8.14 32.26 -10.79
C LYS A 510 6.84 32.66 -11.49
N GLY A 511 5.79 31.83 -11.40
CA GLY A 511 4.52 32.06 -12.05
C GLY A 511 3.65 33.12 -11.36
N ARG A 512 2.44 33.35 -11.88
CA ARG A 512 1.45 34.26 -11.28
C ARG A 512 0.81 33.61 -10.06
N ILE A 513 0.37 34.44 -9.13
CA ILE A 513 -0.48 34.02 -8.01
C ILE A 513 -1.91 34.50 -8.28
N LEU A 514 -2.84 33.56 -8.43
CA LEU A 514 -4.25 33.80 -8.69
C LEU A 514 -5.05 33.58 -7.40
N ALA A 515 -5.82 34.58 -6.98
CA ALA A 515 -6.86 34.44 -5.96
C ALA A 515 -8.19 34.07 -6.64
N VAL A 516 -8.84 33.01 -6.16
CA VAL A 516 -10.09 32.49 -6.69
C VAL A 516 -11.14 32.47 -5.58
N GLY A 517 -12.18 33.26 -5.76
CA GLY A 517 -13.36 33.28 -4.88
C GLY A 517 -14.52 32.52 -5.51
N ILE A 518 -15.11 31.58 -4.79
CA ILE A 518 -16.32 30.85 -5.20
C ILE A 518 -17.39 31.09 -4.14
N GLY A 519 -18.50 31.71 -4.57
CA GLY A 519 -19.67 31.97 -3.73
C GLY A 519 -20.86 31.11 -4.18
N TYR A 520 -21.61 30.56 -3.22
CA TYR A 520 -22.88 29.88 -3.44
C TYR A 520 -23.99 30.53 -2.61
N SER A 521 -25.11 30.85 -3.24
CA SER A 521 -26.30 31.38 -2.55
C SER A 521 -27.37 30.31 -2.41
N LYS A 522 -27.71 29.96 -1.17
CA LYS A 522 -28.82 29.03 -0.87
C LYS A 522 -30.16 29.55 -1.32
N LYS A 523 -30.36 30.89 -1.32
CA LYS A 523 -31.62 31.53 -1.70
C LYS A 523 -31.87 31.45 -3.20
N THR A 524 -30.86 31.75 -4.03
CA THR A 524 -30.98 31.77 -5.49
C THR A 524 -30.52 30.46 -6.12
N LYS A 525 -29.85 29.58 -5.40
CA LYS A 525 -29.21 28.34 -5.86
C LYS A 525 -28.18 28.58 -6.98
N GLN A 526 -27.54 29.73 -6.98
CA GLN A 526 -26.58 30.15 -7.99
C GLN A 526 -25.16 30.19 -7.44
N HIS A 527 -24.22 29.84 -8.30
CA HIS A 527 -22.80 29.99 -8.06
C HIS A 527 -22.28 31.24 -8.74
N ARG A 528 -21.38 31.95 -8.07
CA ARG A 528 -20.65 33.08 -8.63
C ARG A 528 -19.17 32.88 -8.35
N CYS A 529 -18.34 33.20 -9.34
CA CYS A 529 -16.91 33.07 -9.27
C CYS A 529 -16.21 34.41 -9.55
N LYS A 530 -15.06 34.60 -8.93
CA LYS A 530 -14.15 35.71 -9.20
C LYS A 530 -12.71 35.22 -9.19
N VAL A 531 -11.92 35.67 -10.15
CA VAL A 531 -10.49 35.41 -10.24
C VAL A 531 -9.75 36.74 -10.30
N GLU A 532 -8.71 36.88 -9.49
CA GLU A 532 -7.88 38.08 -9.42
C GLU A 532 -6.39 37.70 -9.36
N VAL A 533 -5.56 38.40 -10.11
CA VAL A 533 -4.11 38.23 -10.10
C VAL A 533 -3.53 39.03 -8.93
N LEU A 534 -2.95 38.36 -7.93
CA LEU A 534 -2.31 39.00 -6.77
C LEU A 534 -0.86 39.38 -7.06
N GLN A 535 -0.15 38.57 -7.84
CA GLN A 535 1.22 38.79 -8.24
C GLN A 535 1.40 38.32 -9.70
N LYS A 536 2.07 39.16 -10.49
CA LYS A 536 2.42 38.90 -11.88
C LYS A 536 3.78 38.25 -11.99
#